data_aecc8f34becf5406ede0724b2ee9c406
#
_entry.id   aecc8f34becf5406ede0724b2ee9c406
#
_cell.length_a   1.000
_cell.length_b   1.000
_cell.length_c   1.000
_cell.angle_alpha   90.00
_cell.angle_beta   90.00
_cell.angle_gamma   90.00
#
_symmetry.space_group_name_H-M   'P 1'
#
loop_
_entity.id
_entity.type
_entity.pdbx_description
1 polymer ?
#
loop_
_entity_poly.entity_id
_entity_poly.type
_entity_poly.pdbx_seq_one_letter_code
_entity_poly.pdbx_strand_id
1 'polypeptide(L)'
;INIQCWDNANNSTNKEILLKSLSGSGLKLFNVYNYPNPFKDDTQFTFEITENAQVSVTIYTLDGTKIKVIPSDNYPGGYHHVYWDGKDAFGKDVSNGVFIYRINAKGTNETITKFNRLAVIK
;
A
#
# COMPACT_ATOMS: atom_id res chain seq x y z
N ILE A 1 -10.85 -28.15 7.08
CA ILE A 1 -10.25 -27.99 6.63
C ILE A 1 -10.46 -28.19 6.42
N ASN A 2 -10.48 -27.47 6.74
CA ASN A 2 -9.96 -27.29 6.33
C ASN A 2 -10.16 -27.41 6.15
N ILE A 3 -10.34 -26.94 6.46
CA ILE A 3 -9.96 -26.79 6.03
C ILE A 3 -10.03 -26.77 5.79
N GLN A 4 -9.73 -26.23 6.09
CA GLN A 4 -9.28 -25.93 5.78
C GLN A 4 -9.36 -25.90 5.37
N CYS A 5 -9.79 -26.30 6.04
CA CYS A 5 -9.26 -26.19 5.57
C CYS A 5 -9.44 -26.29 5.46
N TRP A 6 -9.30 -25.83 6.01
CA TRP A 6 -8.90 -25.73 5.80
C TRP A 6 -9.09 -25.92 5.81
N ASP A 7 -8.90 -26.06 6.13
CA ASP A 7 -8.46 -26.05 6.07
C ASP A 7 -8.60 -26.30 6.21
N ASN A 8 -8.56 -26.36 6.75
CA ASN A 8 -8.16 -26.31 6.70
C ASN A 8 -8.36 -26.50 6.92
N ALA A 9 -8.45 -26.83 7.41
CA ALA A 9 -8.14 -26.69 7.25
C ALA A 9 -8.40 -26.72 7.28
N ASN A 10 -8.27 -26.37 7.82
CA ASN A 10 -7.97 -26.07 7.71
C ASN A 10 -8.16 -26.04 7.79
N ASN A 11 -8.12 -26.10 8.02
CA ASN A 11 -7.82 -25.71 7.91
C ASN A 11 -7.94 -25.54 7.91
N SER A 12 -7.90 -25.49 8.27
CA SER A 12 -7.53 -24.89 8.08
C SER A 12 -7.71 -24.75 8.08
N THR A 13 -7.58 -24.78 8.49
CA THR A 13 -7.23 -24.25 8.29
C THR A 13 -7.42 -24.05 8.33
N ASN A 14 -7.29 -23.93 8.61
CA ASN A 14 -6.93 -23.43 8.45
C ASN A 14 -6.99 -23.10 8.69
N LYS A 15 -6.77 -22.07 8.77
CA LYS A 15 -6.52 -21.56 8.71
C LYS A 15 -6.30 -20.99 8.99
N GLU A 16 -6.30 -21.20 9.48
CA GLU A 16 -5.84 -20.42 9.53
C GLU A 16 -5.86 -19.96 9.89
N ILE A 17 -5.86 -19.75 10.52
CA ILE A 17 -5.58 -19.28 10.40
C ILE A 17 -5.76 -19.02 10.96
N LEU A 18 -5.77 -18.84 11.56
CA LEU A 18 -5.62 -18.45 11.58
C LEU A 18 -5.62 -18.20 12.19
N LEU A 19 -5.67 -18.01 12.84
CA LEU A 19 -5.42 -17.50 13.03
C LEU A 19 -5.34 -17.08 13.61
N LYS A 20 -5.23 -16.79 14.07
CA LYS A 20 -5.10 -16.16 14.32
C LYS A 20 -5.63 -15.73 14.92
N SER A 21 -6.15 -15.84 15.25
CA SER A 21 -6.54 -15.23 15.39
C SER A 21 -7.13 -15.06 15.80
N LEU A 22 -7.37 -14.92 16.22
CA LEU A 22 -7.93 -14.59 16.20
C LEU A 22 -8.14 -14.11 16.18
N SER A 23 -8.40 -13.75 16.32
CA SER A 23 -8.53 -13.14 16.03
C SER A 23 -8.39 -12.65 15.51
N GLY A 24 -8.58 -12.94 15.66
CA GLY A 24 -8.05 -12.74 14.41
C GLY A 24 -8.11 -11.48 13.70
N SER A 25 -7.87 -10.67 14.26
CA SER A 25 -7.63 -9.39 13.64
C SER A 25 -6.16 -9.30 13.32
N GLY A 26 -5.84 -8.95 12.15
CA GLY A 26 -4.50 -8.61 11.74
C GLY A 26 -4.56 -7.34 10.95
N LEU A 27 -3.44 -6.68 10.79
CA LEU A 27 -3.35 -5.51 9.92
C LEU A 27 -3.63 -5.94 8.49
N LYS A 28 -4.52 -5.23 7.83
CA LYS A 28 -4.78 -5.41 6.40
C LYS A 28 -4.68 -4.07 5.70
N LEU A 29 -4.15 -4.11 4.51
CA LEU A 29 -4.01 -2.95 3.63
C LEU A 29 -4.72 -3.27 2.33
N PHE A 30 -5.71 -2.48 1.95
CA PHE A 30 -6.54 -2.77 0.78
C PHE A 30 -7.05 -1.48 0.15
N ASN A 31 -7.73 -1.63 -1.00
CA ASN A 31 -8.22 -0.49 -1.79
C ASN A 31 -7.11 0.50 -2.10
N VAL A 32 -5.96 -0.02 -2.52
CA VAL A 32 -4.79 0.79 -2.84
C VAL A 32 -4.89 1.26 -4.29
N TYR A 33 -4.99 2.56 -4.48
CA TYR A 33 -4.98 3.16 -5.82
C TYR A 33 -4.57 4.62 -5.70
N ASN A 34 -4.32 5.27 -6.82
CA ASN A 34 -4.08 6.70 -6.83
C ASN A 34 -5.11 7.39 -7.72
N TYR A 35 -5.47 8.61 -7.38
CA TYR A 35 -6.46 9.38 -8.12
C TYR A 35 -6.04 10.85 -8.15
N PRO A 36 -6.06 11.49 -9.31
CA PRO A 36 -6.35 10.92 -10.63
C PRO A 36 -5.23 10.01 -11.14
N ASN A 37 -5.58 9.09 -12.02
CA ASN A 37 -4.63 8.21 -12.66
C ASN A 37 -5.16 7.85 -14.06
N PRO A 38 -4.56 8.32 -15.17
CA PRO A 38 -3.31 9.12 -15.19
C PRO A 38 -3.49 10.51 -14.58
N PHE A 39 -2.39 11.11 -14.18
CA PHE A 39 -2.43 12.46 -13.65
C PHE A 39 -1.47 13.36 -14.42
N LYS A 40 -1.71 14.68 -14.32
CA LYS A 40 -0.92 15.68 -15.00
C LYS A 40 0.08 16.35 -14.07
N ASP A 41 -0.39 16.90 -12.97
CA ASP A 41 0.44 17.69 -12.07
C ASP A 41 0.60 17.04 -10.70
N ASP A 42 -0.48 16.47 -10.17
CA ASP A 42 -0.47 15.87 -8.85
C ASP A 42 -1.46 14.72 -8.77
N THR A 43 -1.34 13.94 -7.73
CA THR A 43 -2.23 12.83 -7.47
C THR A 43 -2.29 12.57 -5.97
N GLN A 44 -3.21 11.73 -5.55
CA GLN A 44 -3.28 11.26 -4.17
C GLN A 44 -3.28 9.75 -4.17
N PHE A 45 -2.47 9.18 -3.29
CA PHE A 45 -2.45 7.74 -3.05
C PHE A 45 -3.49 7.43 -1.97
N THR A 46 -4.41 6.55 -2.28
CA THR A 46 -5.48 6.18 -1.35
C THR A 46 -5.27 4.76 -0.86
N PHE A 47 -5.68 4.51 0.35
CA PHE A 47 -5.57 3.19 0.95
C PHE A 47 -6.52 3.08 2.14
N GLU A 48 -6.81 1.84 2.52
CA GLU A 48 -7.53 1.55 3.75
C GLU A 48 -6.73 0.57 4.58
N ILE A 49 -6.71 0.79 5.88
CA ILE A 49 -6.06 -0.11 6.82
C ILE A 49 -7.04 -0.46 7.94
N THR A 50 -6.88 -1.65 8.50
CA THR A 50 -7.79 -2.16 9.52
C THR A 50 -7.38 -1.76 10.93
N GLU A 51 -6.15 -1.35 11.13
CA GLU A 51 -5.59 -0.96 12.43
C GLU A 51 -4.64 0.21 12.25
N ASN A 52 -4.27 0.82 13.36
CA ASN A 52 -3.27 1.89 13.34
C ASN A 52 -1.95 1.38 12.77
N ALA A 53 -1.35 2.14 11.89
CA ALA A 53 -0.10 1.76 11.26
C ALA A 53 0.70 3.00 10.85
N GLN A 54 1.99 2.82 10.67
CA GLN A 54 2.84 3.82 10.04
C GLN A 54 2.89 3.48 8.57
N VAL A 55 2.51 4.43 7.72
CA VAL A 55 2.39 4.20 6.29
C VAL A 55 3.31 5.14 5.54
N SER A 56 4.07 4.59 4.62
CA SER A 56 4.95 5.34 3.72
C SER A 56 4.68 4.94 2.28
N VAL A 57 5.02 5.85 1.35
CA VAL A 57 4.87 5.61 -0.08
C VAL A 57 6.21 5.86 -0.74
N THR A 58 6.62 4.93 -1.60
CA THR A 58 7.85 5.06 -2.39
C THR A 58 7.49 4.89 -3.86
N ILE A 59 8.00 5.79 -4.70
CA ILE A 59 7.73 5.78 -6.13
C ILE A 59 8.99 5.37 -6.87
N TYR A 60 8.83 4.44 -7.82
CA TYR A 60 9.92 3.88 -8.61
C TYR A 60 9.64 4.02 -10.11
N THR A 61 10.70 4.11 -10.89
CA THR A 61 10.59 3.89 -12.33
C THR A 61 10.36 2.41 -12.60
N LEU A 62 9.99 2.08 -13.84
CA LEU A 62 9.74 0.67 -14.21
C LEU A 62 10.99 -0.21 -14.06
N ASP A 63 12.17 0.36 -14.16
CA ASP A 63 13.41 -0.39 -13.98
C ASP A 63 13.81 -0.54 -12.51
N GLY A 64 13.01 -0.02 -11.58
CA GLY A 64 13.24 -0.17 -10.16
C GLY A 64 14.02 0.97 -9.50
N THR A 65 14.30 2.04 -10.22
CA THR A 65 15.00 3.19 -9.64
C THR A 65 14.05 4.00 -8.76
N LYS A 66 14.42 4.19 -7.51
CA LYS A 66 13.63 4.97 -6.56
C LYS A 66 13.77 6.46 -6.89
N ILE A 67 12.64 7.14 -7.09
CA ILE A 67 12.66 8.56 -7.45
C ILE A 67 12.08 9.46 -6.37
N LYS A 68 11.22 8.92 -5.49
CA LYS A 68 10.63 9.71 -4.42
C LYS A 68 10.23 8.82 -3.27
N VAL A 69 10.49 9.28 -2.06
CA VAL A 69 9.99 8.65 -0.83
C VAL A 69 9.13 9.66 -0.10
N ILE A 70 7.88 9.30 0.15
CA ILE A 70 7.01 10.06 1.04
C ILE A 70 7.18 9.40 2.40
N PRO A 71 7.75 10.12 3.39
CA PRO A 71 8.11 9.49 4.66
C PRO A 71 6.91 8.97 5.41
N SER A 72 7.17 8.01 6.28
CA SER A 72 6.10 7.38 7.05
C SER A 72 5.47 8.37 8.03
N ASP A 73 4.17 8.18 8.23
CA ASP A 73 3.40 8.93 9.21
C ASP A 73 2.42 7.96 9.86
N ASN A 74 1.87 8.34 10.99
CA ASN A 74 0.92 7.52 11.71
C ASN A 74 -0.48 7.74 11.18
N TYR A 75 -1.16 6.64 10.88
CA TYR A 75 -2.56 6.67 10.43
C TYR A 75 -3.38 5.71 11.27
N PRO A 76 -4.55 6.15 11.77
CA PRO A 76 -5.47 5.23 12.44
C PRO A 76 -6.13 4.30 11.42
N GLY A 77 -6.74 3.25 11.89
CA GLY A 77 -7.54 2.38 11.02
C GLY A 77 -8.58 3.19 10.27
N GLY A 78 -8.81 2.84 9.01
CA GLY A 78 -9.78 3.50 8.15
C GLY A 78 -9.23 3.88 6.80
N TYR A 79 -9.95 4.75 6.11
CA TYR A 79 -9.63 5.23 4.78
C TYR A 79 -8.77 6.48 4.87
N HIS A 80 -7.69 6.50 4.07
CA HIS A 80 -6.75 7.63 4.05
C HIS A 80 -6.25 7.92 2.65
N HIS A 81 -5.67 9.11 2.49
CA HIS A 81 -5.01 9.49 1.25
C HIS A 81 -3.76 10.29 1.57
N VAL A 82 -2.77 10.18 0.69
CA VAL A 82 -1.49 10.86 0.78
C VAL A 82 -1.25 11.63 -0.50
N TYR A 83 -1.05 12.92 -0.38
CA TYR A 83 -0.85 13.80 -1.52
C TYR A 83 0.58 13.68 -2.06
N TRP A 84 0.72 13.69 -3.39
CA TRP A 84 2.01 13.77 -4.07
C TRP A 84 1.94 14.84 -5.15
N ASP A 85 2.90 15.75 -5.13
CA ASP A 85 2.96 16.88 -6.04
C ASP A 85 3.55 16.53 -7.42
N GLY A 86 3.83 15.26 -7.67
CA GLY A 86 4.38 14.82 -8.96
C GLY A 86 5.86 15.16 -9.15
N LYS A 87 6.57 15.47 -8.07
CA LYS A 87 7.98 15.84 -8.14
C LYS A 87 8.86 14.75 -7.55
N ASP A 88 10.06 14.61 -8.10
CA ASP A 88 11.03 13.66 -7.57
C ASP A 88 11.70 14.23 -6.30
N ALA A 89 12.68 13.48 -5.77
CA ALA A 89 13.36 13.86 -4.54
C ALA A 89 14.15 15.19 -4.66
N PHE A 90 14.41 15.64 -5.87
CA PHE A 90 15.15 16.87 -6.16
C PHE A 90 14.23 18.03 -6.50
N GLY A 91 12.91 17.84 -6.42
CA GLY A 91 11.94 18.88 -6.72
C GLY A 91 11.64 19.08 -8.19
N LYS A 92 12.06 18.15 -9.03
CA LYS A 92 11.78 18.19 -10.48
C LYS A 92 10.51 17.45 -10.81
N ASP A 93 9.74 18.00 -11.72
CA ASP A 93 8.56 17.30 -12.23
C ASP A 93 8.97 15.99 -12.91
N VAL A 94 8.23 14.93 -12.61
CA VAL A 94 8.47 13.65 -13.27
C VAL A 94 7.98 13.72 -14.72
N SER A 95 8.65 12.99 -15.59
CA SER A 95 8.29 12.95 -17.00
C SER A 95 7.07 12.06 -17.24
N ASN A 96 6.50 12.17 -18.45
CA ASN A 96 5.43 11.27 -18.87
C ASN A 96 5.90 9.84 -18.83
N GLY A 97 5.03 8.95 -18.41
CA GLY A 97 5.33 7.53 -18.38
C GLY A 97 4.57 6.81 -17.29
N VAL A 98 4.94 5.54 -17.13
CA VAL A 98 4.35 4.66 -16.13
C VAL A 98 5.38 4.45 -15.02
N PHE A 99 4.91 4.55 -13.79
CA PHE A 99 5.74 4.37 -12.60
C PHE A 99 5.08 3.33 -11.70
N ILE A 100 5.87 2.78 -10.79
CA ILE A 100 5.38 1.85 -9.78
C ILE A 100 5.48 2.56 -8.44
N TYR A 101 4.47 2.41 -7.60
CA TYR A 101 4.55 2.89 -6.24
C TYR A 101 4.31 1.75 -5.26
N ARG A 102 4.94 1.88 -4.11
CA ARG A 102 4.84 0.91 -3.03
C ARG A 102 4.27 1.62 -1.81
N ILE A 103 3.20 1.06 -1.26
CA ILE A 103 2.68 1.50 0.02
C ILE A 103 3.08 0.47 1.07
N ASN A 104 3.77 0.93 2.09
CA ASN A 104 4.26 0.09 3.17
C ASN A 104 3.56 0.49 4.46
N ALA A 105 2.81 -0.42 5.03
CA ALA A 105 2.07 -0.19 6.27
C ALA A 105 2.68 -1.04 7.38
N LYS A 106 3.25 -0.38 8.37
CA LYS A 106 3.89 -1.04 9.50
C LYS A 106 3.01 -0.90 10.75
N GLY A 107 2.42 -2.01 11.15
CA GLY A 107 1.63 -2.10 12.38
C GLY A 107 2.48 -2.48 13.57
N THR A 108 1.83 -2.85 14.67
CA THR A 108 2.52 -3.22 15.90
C THR A 108 3.32 -4.50 15.74
N ASN A 109 2.74 -5.51 15.10
CA ASN A 109 3.33 -6.84 15.01
C ASN A 109 3.62 -7.29 13.59
N GLU A 110 3.24 -6.50 12.59
CA GLU A 110 3.38 -6.94 11.20
C GLU A 110 3.54 -5.75 10.28
N THR A 111 4.10 -6.03 9.10
CA THR A 111 4.29 -5.05 8.05
C THR A 111 3.69 -5.61 6.77
N ILE A 112 2.89 -4.80 6.08
CA ILE A 112 2.27 -5.18 4.83
C ILE A 112 2.70 -4.21 3.76
N THR A 113 3.04 -4.74 2.60
CA THR A 113 3.48 -3.95 1.45
C THR A 113 2.60 -4.26 0.26
N LYS A 114 2.14 -3.22 -0.42
CA LYS A 114 1.38 -3.33 -1.67
C LYS A 114 2.02 -2.48 -2.74
N PHE A 115 2.01 -2.99 -3.96
CA PHE A 115 2.50 -2.28 -5.13
C PHE A 115 1.35 -2.00 -6.09
N ASN A 116 1.45 -0.89 -6.80
CA ASN A 116 0.51 -0.59 -7.87
C ASN A 116 1.21 0.33 -8.87
N ARG A 117 0.54 0.61 -9.99
CA ARG A 117 1.10 1.44 -11.05
C ARG A 117 0.36 2.76 -11.13
N LEU A 118 1.08 3.77 -11.56
CA LEU A 118 0.50 5.07 -11.88
C LEU A 118 1.04 5.54 -13.22
N ALA A 119 0.32 6.43 -13.86
CA ALA A 119 0.73 7.01 -15.13
C ALA A 119 0.71 8.53 -15.05
N VAL A 120 1.69 9.14 -15.69
CA VAL A 120 1.81 10.59 -15.80
C VAL A 120 1.63 10.95 -17.27
N ILE A 121 0.66 11.81 -17.55
CA ILE A 121 0.37 12.28 -18.90
C ILE A 121 0.21 13.81 -18.82
N LYS A 122 1.16 14.51 -19.39
CA LYS A 122 1.16 15.97 -19.37
C LYS A 122 0.67 16.59 -20.66
#